data_1c8075e0aa811431c17c1ad808149a16
#
_entry.id   1c8075e0aa811431c17c1ad808149a16
#
_cell.length_a   1.000
_cell.length_b   1.000
_cell.length_c   1.000
_cell.angle_alpha   90.00
_cell.angle_beta   90.00
_cell.angle_gamma   90.00
#
_symmetry.space_group_name_H-M   'P 1'
#
loop_
_entity.id
_entity.type
_entity.pdbx_description
1 polymer ?
#
loop_
_entity_poly.entity_id
_entity_poly.type
_entity_poly.pdbx_seq_one_letter_code
_entity_poly.pdbx_strand_id
1 'polypeptide(L)'
;MRNITTSALLLAVAFFTTSANALDSSNTPVVVTPLASKTTTASGQPIALPQKNVEVQVSAYQIAPGATLPVHKHPFPRYAYVEQGTLKVTNVETGAANTFKSGDFIVEMIGQWHQATNIGTDPVKLLVIDQVEQGAKNTILKQ
;
A
#
# COMPACT_ATOMS: atom_id res chain seq x y z
N MET A 1 -0.67 60.79 32.27
CA MET A 1 -1.09 60.24 30.98
C MET A 1 -0.69 58.77 30.98
N ARG A 2 -1.66 57.85 31.13
CA ARG A 2 -1.40 56.40 31.20
C ARG A 2 -1.86 55.78 29.89
N ASN A 3 -0.90 55.26 29.10
CA ASN A 3 -1.19 54.54 27.85
C ASN A 3 -1.59 53.12 28.20
N ILE A 4 -2.80 52.73 27.83
CA ILE A 4 -3.33 51.37 27.92
C ILE A 4 -3.13 50.73 26.55
N THR A 5 -2.19 49.79 26.44
CA THR A 5 -2.00 48.94 25.26
C THR A 5 -2.92 47.71 25.37
N THR A 6 -3.91 47.67 24.50
CA THR A 6 -4.84 46.54 24.39
C THR A 6 -4.19 45.47 23.49
N SER A 7 -3.80 44.35 24.08
CA SER A 7 -3.34 43.16 23.31
C SER A 7 -4.55 42.35 22.84
N ALA A 8 -4.73 42.28 21.53
CA ALA A 8 -5.75 41.42 20.93
C ALA A 8 -5.20 39.99 20.80
N LEU A 9 -5.83 39.06 21.50
CA LEU A 9 -5.52 37.64 21.44
C LEU A 9 -6.29 37.04 20.25
N LEU A 10 -5.60 36.70 19.17
CA LEU A 10 -6.18 35.94 18.04
C LEU A 10 -6.31 34.46 18.43
N LEU A 11 -7.55 34.00 18.58
CA LEU A 11 -7.88 32.60 18.78
C LEU A 11 -7.97 31.90 17.40
N ALA A 12 -6.96 31.12 17.07
CA ALA A 12 -6.98 30.29 15.86
C ALA A 12 -7.88 29.07 16.08
N VAL A 13 -9.04 29.02 15.44
CA VAL A 13 -9.93 27.87 15.43
C VAL A 13 -9.46 26.91 14.33
N ALA A 14 -8.87 25.79 14.71
CA ALA A 14 -8.52 24.70 13.79
C ALA A 14 -9.79 23.91 13.45
N PHE A 15 -10.26 24.01 12.21
CA PHE A 15 -11.32 23.15 11.70
C PHE A 15 -10.74 21.77 11.35
N PHE A 16 -11.02 20.77 12.18
CA PHE A 16 -10.81 19.37 11.81
C PHE A 16 -11.95 18.94 10.90
N THR A 17 -11.67 18.79 9.61
CA THR A 17 -12.60 18.15 8.67
C THR A 17 -12.58 16.64 8.90
N THR A 18 -13.56 16.10 9.59
CA THR A 18 -13.80 14.67 9.65
C THR A 18 -14.40 14.23 8.32
N SER A 19 -13.68 13.40 7.56
CA SER A 19 -14.22 12.74 6.37
C SER A 19 -15.35 11.83 6.79
N ALA A 20 -16.60 12.17 6.48
CA ALA A 20 -17.75 11.32 6.73
C ALA A 20 -17.66 10.10 5.80
N ASN A 21 -17.57 8.90 6.38
CA ASN A 21 -17.69 7.65 5.63
C ASN A 21 -19.14 7.48 5.15
N ALA A 22 -19.34 7.30 3.85
CA ALA A 22 -20.65 7.22 3.19
C ALA A 22 -21.54 6.01 3.60
N LEU A 23 -21.09 5.17 4.53
CA LEU A 23 -21.80 4.01 5.06
C LEU A 23 -22.25 4.16 6.52
N ASP A 24 -22.10 5.36 7.10
CA ASP A 24 -22.57 5.64 8.47
C ASP A 24 -24.05 6.02 8.45
N SER A 25 -24.92 5.06 8.15
CA SER A 25 -26.35 5.21 8.39
C SER A 25 -26.67 4.58 9.75
N SER A 26 -27.14 5.38 10.65
CA SER A 26 -27.30 5.22 12.10
C SER A 26 -28.14 4.03 12.61
N ASN A 27 -28.50 3.05 11.77
CA ASN A 27 -29.38 1.93 12.16
C ASN A 27 -28.91 0.53 11.77
N THR A 28 -27.68 0.37 11.25
CA THR A 28 -27.12 -0.95 10.92
C THR A 28 -25.87 -1.19 11.74
N PRO A 29 -25.65 -2.39 12.34
CA PRO A 29 -24.43 -2.69 13.09
C PRO A 29 -23.25 -2.94 12.15
N VAL A 30 -22.99 -1.99 11.24
CA VAL A 30 -21.85 -2.03 10.31
C VAL A 30 -20.76 -1.15 10.86
N VAL A 31 -19.60 -1.75 11.14
CA VAL A 31 -18.39 -1.03 11.53
C VAL A 31 -17.44 -1.01 10.33
N VAL A 32 -17.06 0.19 9.89
CA VAL A 32 -16.07 0.37 8.82
C VAL A 32 -14.78 0.88 9.44
N THR A 33 -13.72 0.07 9.33
CA THR A 33 -12.37 0.43 9.79
C THR A 33 -11.48 0.66 8.57
N PRO A 34 -11.06 1.90 8.27
CA PRO A 34 -10.09 2.16 7.22
C PRO A 34 -8.75 1.49 7.53
N LEU A 35 -8.19 0.71 6.58
CA LEU A 35 -6.92 0.01 6.75
C LEU A 35 -5.75 0.78 6.13
N ALA A 36 -5.95 1.39 4.97
CA ALA A 36 -4.90 2.13 4.28
C ALA A 36 -5.47 3.18 3.31
N SER A 37 -4.69 4.22 3.06
CA SER A 37 -4.89 5.17 1.96
C SER A 37 -3.53 5.49 1.37
N LYS A 38 -3.32 5.22 0.07
CA LYS A 38 -2.02 5.36 -0.61
C LYS A 38 -2.20 6.07 -1.95
N THR A 39 -1.32 7.01 -2.24
CA THR A 39 -1.21 7.70 -3.53
C THR A 39 0.08 7.36 -4.27
N THR A 40 0.99 6.64 -3.59
CA THR A 40 2.30 6.25 -4.13
C THR A 40 2.57 4.77 -3.87
N THR A 41 3.47 4.21 -4.67
CA THR A 41 4.06 2.88 -4.48
C THR A 41 5.00 2.83 -3.27
N ALA A 42 5.47 1.64 -2.91
CA ALA A 42 6.45 1.42 -1.85
C ALA A 42 7.80 2.12 -2.10
N SER A 43 8.12 2.50 -3.34
CA SER A 43 9.30 3.28 -3.71
C SER A 43 9.02 4.77 -3.94
N GLY A 44 7.81 5.26 -3.63
CA GLY A 44 7.43 6.67 -3.75
C GLY A 44 6.99 7.11 -5.14
N GLN A 45 6.84 6.19 -6.12
CA GLN A 45 6.32 6.53 -7.44
C GLN A 45 4.82 6.84 -7.36
N PRO A 46 4.28 7.81 -8.11
CA PRO A 46 2.83 7.96 -8.27
C PRO A 46 2.19 6.67 -8.80
N ILE A 47 0.99 6.34 -8.33
CA ILE A 47 0.24 5.19 -8.84
C ILE A 47 -0.25 5.52 -10.24
N ALA A 48 0.17 4.74 -11.23
CA ALA A 48 -0.26 4.86 -12.62
C ALA A 48 -1.13 3.65 -12.99
N LEU A 49 -2.37 3.90 -13.42
CA LEU A 49 -3.32 2.85 -13.79
C LEU A 49 -3.18 2.46 -15.27
N PRO A 50 -3.53 1.22 -15.65
CA PRO A 50 -3.62 0.82 -17.05
C PRO A 50 -4.61 1.73 -17.80
N GLN A 51 -4.31 2.06 -19.05
CA GLN A 51 -5.11 3.01 -19.84
C GLN A 51 -6.14 2.34 -20.77
N LYS A 52 -6.04 1.02 -20.97
CA LYS A 52 -6.87 0.29 -21.95
C LYS A 52 -7.32 -1.05 -21.35
N ASN A 53 -8.59 -1.39 -21.61
CA ASN A 53 -9.15 -2.73 -21.36
C ASN A 53 -8.66 -3.35 -20.02
N VAL A 54 -8.92 -2.67 -18.92
CA VAL A 54 -8.40 -3.07 -17.60
C VAL A 54 -8.97 -4.42 -17.19
N GLU A 55 -8.09 -5.34 -16.84
CA GLU A 55 -8.39 -6.61 -16.20
C GLU A 55 -7.89 -6.59 -14.75
N VAL A 56 -8.72 -7.07 -13.83
CA VAL A 56 -8.33 -7.25 -12.42
C VAL A 56 -8.10 -8.74 -12.17
N GLN A 57 -6.90 -9.08 -11.79
CA GLN A 57 -6.52 -10.46 -11.42
C GLN A 57 -6.32 -10.52 -9.91
N VAL A 58 -6.87 -11.56 -9.26
CA VAL A 58 -6.75 -11.76 -7.82
C VAL A 58 -6.09 -13.11 -7.55
N SER A 59 -5.09 -13.13 -6.67
CA SER A 59 -4.32 -14.33 -6.32
C SER A 59 -4.05 -14.40 -4.83
N ALA A 60 -4.04 -15.59 -4.26
CA ALA A 60 -3.54 -15.84 -2.93
C ALA A 60 -2.10 -16.38 -3.01
N TYR A 61 -1.19 -15.76 -2.27
CA TYR A 61 0.20 -16.22 -2.18
C TYR A 61 0.47 -16.80 -0.80
N GLN A 62 1.23 -17.90 -0.79
CA GLN A 62 1.78 -18.45 0.43
C GLN A 62 3.29 -18.66 0.26
N ILE A 63 4.08 -17.98 1.12
CA ILE A 63 5.54 -17.98 1.05
C ILE A 63 6.06 -18.62 2.34
N ALA A 64 6.75 -19.76 2.21
CA ALA A 64 7.30 -20.47 3.36
C ALA A 64 8.32 -19.61 4.14
N PRO A 65 8.54 -19.86 5.44
CA PRO A 65 9.58 -19.20 6.22
C PRO A 65 10.96 -19.30 5.55
N GLY A 66 11.66 -18.17 5.47
CA GLY A 66 12.98 -18.05 4.83
C GLY A 66 12.96 -18.10 3.30
N ALA A 67 11.83 -18.39 2.66
CA ALA A 67 11.76 -18.41 1.20
C ALA A 67 11.86 -17.00 0.62
N THR A 68 12.55 -16.92 -0.51
CA THR A 68 12.76 -15.70 -1.28
C THR A 68 12.22 -15.88 -2.69
N LEU A 69 11.40 -14.96 -3.16
CA LEU A 69 10.91 -14.94 -4.52
C LEU A 69 12.05 -14.60 -5.49
N PRO A 70 12.03 -15.10 -6.74
CA PRO A 70 12.97 -14.66 -7.76
C PRO A 70 12.93 -13.14 -7.93
N VAL A 71 14.05 -12.54 -8.37
CA VAL A 71 14.08 -11.11 -8.73
C VAL A 71 13.12 -10.88 -9.91
N HIS A 72 12.21 -9.95 -9.74
CA HIS A 72 11.16 -9.67 -10.73
C HIS A 72 10.74 -8.19 -10.70
N LYS A 73 9.91 -7.81 -11.65
CA LYS A 73 9.25 -6.50 -11.70
C LYS A 73 7.83 -6.62 -12.21
N HIS A 74 7.03 -5.59 -11.92
CA HIS A 74 5.65 -5.46 -12.36
C HIS A 74 5.52 -4.27 -13.32
N PRO A 75 5.12 -4.47 -14.60
CA PRO A 75 4.86 -3.36 -15.52
C PRO A 75 3.59 -2.57 -15.19
N PHE A 76 2.66 -3.18 -14.44
CA PHE A 76 1.37 -2.62 -14.04
C PHE A 76 1.23 -2.58 -12.53
N PRO A 77 0.25 -1.83 -11.98
CA PRO A 77 -0.01 -1.80 -10.54
C PRO A 77 -0.30 -3.19 -9.98
N ARG A 78 0.39 -3.50 -8.89
CA ARG A 78 0.11 -4.62 -8.01
C ARG A 78 -0.10 -4.12 -6.61
N TYR A 79 -1.15 -4.63 -5.99
CA TYR A 79 -1.47 -4.39 -4.59
C TYR A 79 -1.38 -5.70 -3.83
N ALA A 80 -0.90 -5.65 -2.60
CA ALA A 80 -0.90 -6.81 -1.73
C ALA A 80 -1.37 -6.42 -0.32
N TYR A 81 -2.24 -7.24 0.24
CA TYR A 81 -2.60 -7.17 1.65
C TYR A 81 -1.92 -8.33 2.38
N VAL A 82 -1.17 -8.01 3.43
CA VAL A 82 -0.49 -9.02 4.25
C VAL A 82 -1.48 -9.58 5.26
N GLU A 83 -2.00 -10.77 4.99
CA GLU A 83 -2.93 -11.45 5.89
C GLU A 83 -2.20 -12.07 7.08
N GLN A 84 -0.97 -12.57 6.86
CA GLN A 84 -0.16 -13.24 7.88
C GLN A 84 1.33 -13.11 7.57
N GLY A 85 2.16 -13.10 8.63
CA GLY A 85 3.62 -13.20 8.55
C GLY A 85 4.32 -11.86 8.39
N THR A 86 5.62 -11.92 8.03
CA THR A 86 6.48 -10.74 7.87
C THR A 86 7.28 -10.86 6.59
N LEU A 87 7.05 -9.94 5.66
CA LEU A 87 7.65 -9.88 4.34
C LEU A 87 8.64 -8.71 4.24
N LYS A 88 9.85 -8.98 3.76
CA LYS A 88 10.82 -7.94 3.39
C LYS A 88 10.85 -7.83 1.87
N VAL A 89 10.58 -6.65 1.33
CA VAL A 89 10.69 -6.34 -0.10
C VAL A 89 11.90 -5.45 -0.32
N THR A 90 12.81 -5.88 -1.18
CA THR A 90 14.08 -5.18 -1.47
C THR A 90 14.12 -4.77 -2.94
N ASN A 91 14.30 -3.49 -3.22
CA ASN A 91 14.67 -3.00 -4.54
C ASN A 91 16.13 -3.39 -4.79
N VAL A 92 16.38 -4.25 -5.79
CA VAL A 92 17.74 -4.79 -6.02
C VAL A 92 18.66 -3.82 -6.76
N GLU A 93 18.12 -2.74 -7.30
CA GLU A 93 18.91 -1.71 -7.99
C GLU A 93 19.46 -0.67 -7.01
N THR A 94 18.66 -0.32 -6.00
CA THR A 94 19.02 0.71 -5.01
C THR A 94 19.46 0.13 -3.66
N GLY A 95 19.14 -1.12 -3.38
CA GLY A 95 19.31 -1.75 -2.08
C GLY A 95 18.29 -1.32 -1.02
N ALA A 96 17.39 -0.39 -1.34
CA ALA A 96 16.34 0.04 -0.42
C ALA A 96 15.39 -1.11 -0.10
N ALA A 97 15.02 -1.26 1.16
CA ALA A 97 14.15 -2.34 1.61
C ALA A 97 13.06 -1.82 2.56
N ASN A 98 11.87 -2.39 2.40
CA ASN A 98 10.73 -2.17 3.28
C ASN A 98 10.31 -3.50 3.90
N THR A 99 9.88 -3.46 5.16
CA THR A 99 9.33 -4.63 5.85
C THR A 99 7.84 -4.42 6.09
N PHE A 100 7.05 -5.41 5.75
CA PHE A 100 5.60 -5.43 5.88
C PHE A 100 5.18 -6.61 6.76
N LYS A 101 4.17 -6.40 7.60
CA LYS A 101 3.62 -7.39 8.54
C LYS A 101 2.12 -7.53 8.34
N SER A 102 1.53 -8.51 9.00
CA SER A 102 0.07 -8.73 9.01
C SER A 102 -0.69 -7.42 9.27
N GLY A 103 -1.66 -7.11 8.43
CA GLY A 103 -2.45 -5.89 8.41
C GLY A 103 -1.91 -4.79 7.48
N ASP A 104 -0.68 -4.90 6.97
CA ASP A 104 -0.11 -3.91 6.07
C ASP A 104 -0.67 -4.06 4.64
N PHE A 105 -0.86 -2.91 3.99
CA PHE A 105 -1.23 -2.82 2.58
C PHE A 105 -0.06 -2.27 1.77
N ILE A 106 0.31 -2.99 0.72
CA ILE A 106 1.44 -2.69 -0.15
C ILE A 106 0.91 -2.23 -1.51
N VAL A 107 1.43 -1.12 -2.00
CA VAL A 107 1.39 -0.79 -3.43
C VAL A 107 2.78 -1.05 -3.97
N GLU A 108 2.93 -2.10 -4.78
CA GLU A 108 4.24 -2.55 -5.24
C GLU A 108 4.89 -1.55 -6.20
N MET A 109 6.21 -1.64 -6.31
CA MET A 109 7.01 -0.82 -7.24
C MET A 109 6.67 -1.15 -8.69
N ILE A 110 6.41 -0.12 -9.51
CA ILE A 110 6.13 -0.30 -10.94
C ILE A 110 7.43 -0.19 -11.74
N GLY A 111 7.72 -1.19 -12.58
CA GLY A 111 8.87 -1.22 -13.48
C GLY A 111 10.24 -1.42 -12.83
N GLN A 112 10.34 -1.46 -11.49
CA GLN A 112 11.59 -1.60 -10.75
C GLN A 112 11.85 -3.06 -10.37
N TRP A 113 13.11 -3.50 -10.51
CA TRP A 113 13.52 -4.84 -10.11
C TRP A 113 13.55 -4.96 -8.58
N HIS A 114 12.82 -5.92 -8.06
CA HIS A 114 12.75 -6.18 -6.63
C HIS A 114 12.63 -7.67 -6.31
N GLN A 115 12.75 -7.96 -5.03
CA GLN A 115 12.73 -9.30 -4.48
C GLN A 115 12.01 -9.28 -3.14
N ALA A 116 11.19 -10.28 -2.87
CA ALA A 116 10.49 -10.43 -1.60
C ALA A 116 10.97 -11.66 -0.86
N THR A 117 11.23 -11.52 0.45
CA THR A 117 11.69 -12.60 1.34
C THR A 117 10.77 -12.69 2.56
N ASN A 118 10.31 -13.88 2.89
CA ASN A 118 9.70 -14.13 4.19
C ASN A 118 10.81 -14.17 5.26
N ILE A 119 10.84 -13.14 6.11
CA ILE A 119 11.84 -13.01 7.19
C ILE A 119 11.29 -13.45 8.56
N GLY A 120 10.04 -13.93 8.60
CA GLY A 120 9.39 -14.44 9.81
C GLY A 120 9.57 -15.94 9.99
N THR A 121 9.01 -16.46 11.07
CA THR A 121 9.00 -17.89 11.42
C THR A 121 7.76 -18.62 10.90
N ASP A 122 6.72 -17.86 10.53
CA ASP A 122 5.47 -18.37 9.99
C ASP A 122 5.37 -18.13 8.48
N PRO A 123 4.53 -18.89 7.75
CA PRO A 123 4.25 -18.59 6.36
C PRO A 123 3.69 -17.18 6.19
N VAL A 124 4.19 -16.45 5.20
CA VAL A 124 3.54 -15.21 4.74
C VAL A 124 2.35 -15.59 3.87
N LYS A 125 1.19 -15.01 4.16
CA LYS A 125 0.00 -15.09 3.31
C LYS A 125 -0.36 -13.71 2.80
N LEU A 126 -0.57 -13.61 1.48
CA LEU A 126 -0.93 -12.36 0.82
C LEU A 126 -2.18 -12.57 -0.03
N LEU A 127 -3.11 -11.62 0.05
CA LEU A 127 -4.07 -11.37 -1.01
C LEU A 127 -3.43 -10.39 -1.99
N VAL A 128 -3.23 -10.81 -3.24
CA VAL A 128 -2.59 -10.01 -4.29
C VAL A 128 -3.62 -9.64 -5.34
N ILE A 129 -3.65 -8.37 -5.72
CA ILE A 129 -4.53 -7.81 -6.75
C ILE A 129 -3.66 -7.11 -7.79
N ASP A 130 -3.75 -7.56 -9.03
CA ASP A 130 -3.13 -6.92 -10.19
C ASP A 130 -4.17 -6.16 -10.99
N GLN A 131 -3.86 -4.93 -11.37
CA GLN A 131 -4.63 -4.20 -12.40
C GLN A 131 -3.77 -4.12 -13.67
N VAL A 132 -4.14 -4.87 -14.69
CA VAL A 132 -3.35 -5.03 -15.92
C VAL A 132 -4.17 -4.63 -17.16
N GLU A 133 -3.53 -4.45 -18.29
CA GLU A 133 -4.22 -4.49 -19.57
C GLU A 133 -4.61 -5.95 -19.88
N GLN A 134 -5.79 -6.16 -20.43
CA GLN A 134 -6.36 -7.48 -20.69
C GLN A 134 -5.38 -8.42 -21.41
N GLY A 135 -5.13 -9.58 -20.81
CA GLY A 135 -4.21 -10.60 -21.30
C GLY A 135 -2.72 -10.31 -21.02
N ALA A 136 -2.39 -9.21 -20.35
CA ALA A 136 -1.02 -8.91 -19.98
C ALA A 136 -0.56 -9.68 -18.75
N LYS A 137 0.74 -10.07 -18.73
CA LYS A 137 1.39 -10.64 -17.54
C LYS A 137 1.96 -9.52 -16.69
N ASN A 138 1.69 -9.55 -15.38
CA ASN A 138 2.22 -8.55 -14.45
C ASN A 138 3.46 -9.02 -13.66
N THR A 139 4.09 -10.10 -14.03
CA THR A 139 5.36 -10.53 -13.43
C THR A 139 6.36 -10.86 -14.53
N ILE A 140 7.46 -10.10 -14.55
CA ILE A 140 8.61 -10.33 -15.44
C ILE A 140 9.78 -10.74 -14.57
N LEU A 141 10.33 -11.93 -14.81
CA LEU A 141 11.51 -12.41 -14.09
C LEU A 141 12.79 -11.80 -14.67
N LYS A 142 13.75 -11.49 -13.82
CA LYS A 142 15.10 -11.10 -14.24
C LYS A 142 15.85 -12.35 -14.69
N GLN A 143 16.30 -12.32 -15.93
CA GLN A 143 17.19 -13.37 -16.49
C GLN A 143 18.62 -13.20 -16.01
#